data_578a08f63af961a0b89006398ffc301a
#
_entry.id   578a08f63af961a0b89006398ffc301a
#
_cell.length_a   1.000
_cell.length_b   1.000
_cell.length_c   1.000
_cell.angle_alpha   90.00
_cell.angle_beta   90.00
_cell.angle_gamma   90.00
#
_symmetry.space_group_name_H-M   'P 1'
#
loop_
_entity.id
_entity.type
_entity.pdbx_description
1 polymer ?
#
loop_
_entity_poly.entity_id
_entity_poly.type
_entity_poly.pdbx_seq_one_letter_code
_entity_poly.pdbx_strand_id
1 'polypeptide(L)'
;MTQKEAIEYAINLAKKANENEIRPNPFVGAVIIDHEGQLIGEGYHQKLGGPHAEVYAIDQALQKTSDLSQATIYVSLEPCSHYGKTPPCVDLIIQHKIKKVVIASLDPNPKVASVAKLMEHGIEVEVVDDVSANLLNNRFFTNQLKNRPHYILKLASTIDGKIADYAKNSQWISSVASRQFVHDHLRANVDAIMTSYKTLVQDQASLTIRNTGGAIQEANVIVIDKNLELLEKQYESLPIFYPRSVTKIIFIAANPPSIQLPENTACIIGTFNEQGLVFSSIAAKLLELGYYKILTEAGSQLNSSMIQQNTADELYWFIAPSILNDLNAVPMLGLDTKITLDKKVQLSLIETKLIDQDVLLHYRFN
;
A
#
# COMPACT_ATOMS: atom_id res chain seq x y z
N MET A 1 25.31 -2.46 -21.84
CA MET A 1 23.90 -2.48 -21.40
C MET A 1 23.15 -1.37 -22.13
N THR A 2 22.00 -1.65 -22.71
CA THR A 2 21.13 -0.64 -23.35
C THR A 2 20.40 0.19 -22.30
N GLN A 3 19.91 1.37 -22.65
CA GLN A 3 19.13 2.23 -21.74
C GLN A 3 17.92 1.51 -21.15
N LYS A 4 17.16 0.77 -21.98
CA LYS A 4 16.00 0.00 -21.52
C LYS A 4 16.39 -1.06 -20.51
N GLU A 5 17.43 -1.84 -20.78
CA GLU A 5 17.94 -2.84 -19.82
C GLU A 5 18.41 -2.21 -18.50
N ALA A 6 19.03 -1.03 -18.55
CA ALA A 6 19.49 -0.33 -17.35
C ALA A 6 18.32 0.18 -16.49
N ILE A 7 17.25 0.72 -17.10
CA ILE A 7 16.03 1.12 -16.40
C ILE A 7 15.33 -0.10 -15.78
N GLU A 8 15.13 -1.17 -16.56
CA GLU A 8 14.52 -2.40 -16.04
C GLU A 8 15.34 -2.99 -14.89
N TYR A 9 16.66 -2.91 -14.98
CA TYR A 9 17.55 -3.38 -13.91
C TYR A 9 17.44 -2.52 -12.64
N ALA A 10 17.40 -1.18 -12.77
CA ALA A 10 17.18 -0.27 -11.64
C ALA A 10 15.83 -0.54 -10.95
N ILE A 11 14.75 -0.75 -11.72
CA ILE A 11 13.43 -1.11 -11.19
C ILE A 11 13.47 -2.46 -10.46
N ASN A 12 14.19 -3.45 -11.00
CA ASN A 12 14.32 -4.77 -10.36
C ASN A 12 15.18 -4.72 -9.10
N LEU A 13 16.18 -3.85 -9.02
CA LEU A 13 16.91 -3.56 -7.78
C LEU A 13 15.98 -2.95 -6.72
N ALA A 14 15.17 -1.96 -7.10
CA ALA A 14 14.20 -1.34 -6.20
C ALA A 14 13.26 -2.37 -5.56
N LYS A 15 12.79 -3.37 -6.32
CA LYS A 15 11.92 -4.45 -5.83
C LYS A 15 12.55 -5.36 -4.77
N LYS A 16 13.88 -5.32 -4.58
CA LYS A 16 14.57 -6.09 -3.52
C LYS A 16 14.32 -5.51 -2.13
N ALA A 17 13.90 -4.26 -2.03
CA ALA A 17 13.61 -3.63 -0.76
C ALA A 17 12.39 -4.26 -0.08
N ASN A 18 12.45 -4.39 1.25
CA ASN A 18 11.29 -4.73 2.07
C ASN A 18 10.47 -3.47 2.33
N GLU A 19 9.24 -3.42 1.80
CA GLU A 19 8.37 -2.25 1.95
C GLU A 19 8.16 -1.84 3.41
N ASN A 20 8.07 -2.81 4.33
CA ASN A 20 7.87 -2.54 5.76
C ASN A 20 9.06 -1.80 6.39
N GLU A 21 10.28 -1.98 5.84
CA GLU A 21 11.50 -1.35 6.34
C GLU A 21 11.75 0.04 5.72
N ILE A 22 11.23 0.30 4.53
CA ILE A 22 11.44 1.58 3.83
C ILE A 22 10.32 2.58 4.06
N ARG A 23 9.08 2.14 4.39
CA ARG A 23 7.96 3.09 4.58
C ARG A 23 8.29 4.21 5.57
N PRO A 24 7.86 5.45 5.30
CA PRO A 24 7.02 5.95 4.20
C PRO A 24 7.72 6.10 2.86
N ASN A 25 9.04 5.91 2.76
CA ASN A 25 9.83 6.14 1.56
C ASN A 25 9.37 5.25 0.38
N PRO A 26 9.68 5.70 -0.87
CA PRO A 26 9.42 4.91 -2.07
C PRO A 26 10.44 3.79 -2.26
N PHE A 27 10.13 2.87 -3.17
CA PHE A 27 11.09 1.95 -3.74
C PHE A 27 11.98 2.69 -4.73
N VAL A 28 13.29 2.69 -4.48
CA VAL A 28 14.26 3.32 -5.38
C VAL A 28 15.41 2.36 -5.65
N GLY A 29 15.79 2.27 -6.93
CA GLY A 29 16.98 1.57 -7.40
C GLY A 29 17.75 2.46 -8.36
N ALA A 30 19.07 2.33 -8.36
CA ALA A 30 19.96 3.08 -9.20
C ALA A 30 21.07 2.20 -9.76
N VAL A 31 21.47 2.45 -11.01
CA VAL A 31 22.61 1.80 -11.66
C VAL A 31 23.46 2.83 -12.39
N ILE A 32 24.76 2.62 -12.42
CA ILE A 32 25.72 3.48 -13.12
C ILE A 32 26.42 2.67 -14.20
N ILE A 33 26.34 3.19 -15.41
CA ILE A 33 26.93 2.62 -16.62
C ILE A 33 28.02 3.58 -17.09
N ASP A 34 29.21 3.05 -17.41
CA ASP A 34 30.32 3.84 -17.97
C ASP A 34 30.12 4.10 -19.46
N HIS A 35 31.07 4.81 -20.08
CA HIS A 35 31.05 5.15 -21.51
C HIS A 35 31.23 3.93 -22.44
N GLU A 36 31.70 2.81 -21.92
CA GLU A 36 31.84 1.53 -22.66
C GLU A 36 30.58 0.66 -22.55
N GLY A 37 29.57 1.12 -21.80
CA GLY A 37 28.32 0.36 -21.58
C GLY A 37 28.43 -0.69 -20.49
N GLN A 38 29.44 -0.61 -19.61
CA GLN A 38 29.68 -1.55 -18.51
C GLN A 38 28.99 -1.09 -17.23
N LEU A 39 28.42 -2.01 -16.47
CA LEU A 39 27.86 -1.74 -15.15
C LEU A 39 29.00 -1.55 -14.13
N ILE A 40 29.16 -0.33 -13.65
CA ILE A 40 30.20 0.01 -12.68
C ILE A 40 29.65 0.21 -11.26
N GLY A 41 28.35 0.54 -11.09
CA GLY A 41 27.73 0.72 -9.77
C GLY A 41 26.26 0.38 -9.76
N GLU A 42 25.76 -0.13 -8.64
CA GLU A 42 24.34 -0.44 -8.43
C GLU A 42 23.96 -0.25 -6.97
N GLY A 43 22.69 0.05 -6.72
CA GLY A 43 22.16 0.20 -5.37
C GLY A 43 20.65 0.27 -5.33
N TYR A 44 20.10 0.06 -4.13
CA TYR A 44 18.69 0.28 -3.87
C TYR A 44 18.48 0.78 -2.44
N HIS A 45 17.39 1.50 -2.19
CA HIS A 45 17.03 1.99 -0.87
C HIS A 45 16.58 0.83 0.03
N GLN A 46 17.37 0.51 1.08
CA GLN A 46 17.20 -0.72 1.87
C GLN A 46 16.35 -0.51 3.12
N LYS A 47 16.46 0.66 3.76
CA LYS A 47 15.72 0.94 5.01
C LYS A 47 15.55 2.43 5.25
N LEU A 48 14.50 2.78 5.98
CA LEU A 48 14.20 4.16 6.37
C LEU A 48 15.37 4.79 7.16
N GLY A 49 15.82 5.96 6.68
CA GLY A 49 16.94 6.70 7.27
C GLY A 49 18.33 6.17 6.89
N GLY A 50 18.41 5.07 6.12
CA GLY A 50 19.65 4.59 5.49
C GLY A 50 19.98 5.36 4.21
N PRO A 51 21.14 5.06 3.57
CA PRO A 51 21.51 5.63 2.29
C PRO A 51 20.44 5.40 1.20
N HIS A 52 20.33 6.34 0.27
CA HIS A 52 19.51 6.19 -0.90
C HIS A 52 20.19 5.32 -1.96
N ALA A 53 19.44 4.87 -2.96
CA ALA A 53 19.94 3.99 -4.02
C ALA A 53 21.15 4.59 -4.77
N GLU A 54 21.09 5.89 -5.04
CA GLU A 54 22.13 6.64 -5.76
C GLU A 54 23.43 6.64 -4.98
N VAL A 55 23.38 6.77 -3.65
CA VAL A 55 24.57 6.74 -2.77
C VAL A 55 25.26 5.39 -2.90
N TYR A 56 24.53 4.28 -2.76
CA TYR A 56 25.11 2.94 -2.93
C TYR A 56 25.71 2.74 -4.33
N ALA A 57 25.01 3.19 -5.37
CA ALA A 57 25.50 3.05 -6.75
C ALA A 57 26.78 3.86 -7.00
N ILE A 58 26.86 5.10 -6.50
CA ILE A 58 28.04 5.96 -6.63
C ILE A 58 29.20 5.39 -5.82
N ASP A 59 28.98 5.00 -4.56
CA ASP A 59 30.02 4.41 -3.71
C ASP A 59 30.62 3.15 -4.34
N GLN A 60 29.79 2.30 -4.94
CA GLN A 60 30.27 1.10 -5.63
C GLN A 60 31.04 1.44 -6.92
N ALA A 61 30.57 2.43 -7.69
CA ALA A 61 31.25 2.88 -8.91
C ALA A 61 32.64 3.46 -8.58
N LEU A 62 32.77 4.23 -7.51
CA LEU A 62 34.04 4.83 -7.05
C LEU A 62 35.09 3.80 -6.61
N GLN A 63 34.67 2.56 -6.30
CA GLN A 63 35.62 1.45 -6.06
C GLN A 63 36.24 0.92 -7.36
N LYS A 64 35.61 1.19 -8.52
CA LYS A 64 36.09 0.74 -9.84
C LYS A 64 36.80 1.83 -10.64
N THR A 65 36.38 3.10 -10.47
CA THR A 65 36.95 4.25 -11.15
C THR A 65 36.88 5.51 -10.28
N SER A 66 37.85 6.37 -10.37
CA SER A 66 37.86 7.67 -9.68
C SER A 66 37.14 8.78 -10.45
N ASP A 67 36.76 8.54 -11.71
CA ASP A 67 36.12 9.53 -12.59
C ASP A 67 34.79 9.01 -13.14
N LEU A 68 33.70 9.68 -12.80
CA LEU A 68 32.34 9.39 -13.25
C LEU A 68 31.85 10.42 -14.29
N SER A 69 32.73 11.34 -14.77
CA SER A 69 32.32 12.44 -15.66
C SER A 69 31.84 12.00 -17.05
N GLN A 70 32.04 10.74 -17.43
CA GLN A 70 31.52 10.16 -18.67
C GLN A 70 30.46 9.11 -18.43
N ALA A 71 30.09 8.85 -17.16
CA ALA A 71 29.11 7.84 -16.79
C ALA A 71 27.67 8.35 -16.90
N THR A 72 26.74 7.41 -17.06
CA THR A 72 25.29 7.65 -16.98
C THR A 72 24.72 6.94 -15.76
N ILE A 73 23.96 7.64 -14.94
CA ILE A 73 23.16 7.04 -13.87
C ILE A 73 21.70 6.86 -14.30
N TYR A 74 21.16 5.68 -14.09
CA TYR A 74 19.76 5.34 -14.32
C TYR A 74 19.09 5.14 -12.97
N VAL A 75 17.98 5.84 -12.75
CA VAL A 75 17.25 5.79 -11.47
C VAL A 75 15.78 5.46 -11.70
N SER A 76 15.22 4.60 -10.86
CA SER A 76 13.82 4.21 -10.97
C SER A 76 12.84 5.31 -10.54
N LEU A 77 13.31 6.28 -9.75
CA LEU A 77 12.54 7.46 -9.30
C LEU A 77 13.46 8.68 -9.31
N GLU A 78 12.91 9.86 -9.57
CA GLU A 78 13.62 11.14 -9.54
C GLU A 78 14.45 11.31 -8.26
N PRO A 79 15.76 11.62 -8.37
CA PRO A 79 16.64 11.82 -7.21
C PRO A 79 16.13 12.96 -6.32
N CYS A 80 16.21 12.82 -5.02
CA CYS A 80 15.77 13.87 -4.10
C CYS A 80 16.64 15.13 -4.21
N SER A 81 15.99 16.32 -4.14
CA SER A 81 16.64 17.63 -4.22
C SER A 81 16.55 18.45 -2.93
N HIS A 82 15.84 17.93 -1.91
CA HIS A 82 15.68 18.58 -0.61
C HIS A 82 16.45 17.85 0.49
N TYR A 83 16.85 18.58 1.52
CA TYR A 83 17.48 18.02 2.71
C TYR A 83 16.45 17.26 3.54
N GLY A 84 16.69 15.97 3.75
CA GLY A 84 15.96 15.12 4.67
C GLY A 84 16.83 14.74 5.86
N LYS A 85 16.85 13.45 6.21
CA LYS A 85 17.82 12.90 7.17
C LYS A 85 19.22 12.76 6.57
N THR A 86 19.32 12.76 5.25
CA THR A 86 20.54 12.68 4.45
C THR A 86 20.61 13.87 3.49
N PRO A 87 21.82 14.26 3.02
CA PRO A 87 21.96 15.26 1.96
C PRO A 87 21.23 14.81 0.68
N PRO A 88 20.79 15.76 -0.17
CA PRO A 88 20.12 15.45 -1.43
C PRO A 88 20.98 14.62 -2.38
N CYS A 89 20.42 13.59 -3.01
CA CYS A 89 21.11 12.77 -4.00
C CYS A 89 21.57 13.58 -5.23
N VAL A 90 20.80 14.62 -5.60
CA VAL A 90 21.18 15.57 -6.65
C VAL A 90 22.54 16.19 -6.40
N ASP A 91 22.85 16.59 -5.16
CA ASP A 91 24.12 17.23 -4.83
C ASP A 91 25.30 16.26 -5.01
N LEU A 92 25.11 14.99 -4.65
CA LEU A 92 26.11 13.94 -4.84
C LEU A 92 26.37 13.67 -6.34
N ILE A 93 25.31 13.62 -7.16
CA ILE A 93 25.40 13.46 -8.62
C ILE A 93 26.19 14.62 -9.24
N ILE A 94 25.91 15.86 -8.83
CA ILE A 94 26.61 17.07 -9.28
C ILE A 94 28.08 17.04 -8.83
N GLN A 95 28.33 16.69 -7.57
CA GLN A 95 29.70 16.61 -7.01
C GLN A 95 30.61 15.68 -7.80
N HIS A 96 30.08 14.53 -8.22
CA HIS A 96 30.82 13.55 -9.02
C HIS A 96 30.77 13.81 -10.52
N LYS A 97 30.13 14.92 -10.95
CA LYS A 97 30.06 15.39 -12.35
C LYS A 97 29.52 14.31 -13.31
N ILE A 98 28.58 13.47 -12.86
CA ILE A 98 27.99 12.43 -13.70
C ILE A 98 27.40 13.09 -14.94
N LYS A 99 27.73 12.56 -16.14
CA LYS A 99 27.40 13.19 -17.44
C LYS A 99 25.90 13.25 -17.70
N LYS A 100 25.20 12.16 -17.40
CA LYS A 100 23.78 12.01 -17.73
C LYS A 100 23.02 11.31 -16.61
N VAL A 101 21.77 11.75 -16.37
CA VAL A 101 20.80 11.11 -15.48
C VAL A 101 19.60 10.68 -16.30
N VAL A 102 19.22 9.40 -16.24
CA VAL A 102 18.00 8.87 -16.87
C VAL A 102 17.03 8.47 -15.76
N ILE A 103 15.86 9.09 -15.76
CA ILE A 103 14.84 8.97 -14.71
C ILE A 103 13.67 8.16 -15.25
N ALA A 104 13.35 7.03 -14.59
CA ALA A 104 12.22 6.22 -14.99
C ALA A 104 10.86 6.82 -14.60
N SER A 105 10.78 7.50 -13.46
CA SER A 105 9.55 8.13 -12.95
C SER A 105 9.88 9.41 -12.21
N LEU A 106 9.08 10.47 -12.39
CA LEU A 106 9.21 11.69 -11.60
C LEU A 106 8.67 11.50 -10.17
N ASP A 107 9.26 12.22 -9.23
CA ASP A 107 8.72 12.29 -7.86
C ASP A 107 7.48 13.20 -7.85
N PRO A 108 6.33 12.75 -7.34
CA PRO A 108 5.11 13.56 -7.30
C PRO A 108 5.16 14.70 -6.29
N ASN A 109 6.18 14.73 -5.42
CA ASN A 109 6.34 15.78 -4.42
C ASN A 109 6.78 17.09 -5.10
N PRO A 110 5.97 18.18 -5.05
CA PRO A 110 6.31 19.43 -5.71
C PRO A 110 7.57 20.13 -5.15
N LYS A 111 8.10 19.68 -4.03
CA LYS A 111 9.36 20.17 -3.47
C LYS A 111 10.58 19.54 -4.13
N VAL A 112 10.42 18.47 -4.91
CA VAL A 112 11.48 17.86 -5.68
C VAL A 112 11.60 18.62 -7.01
N ALA A 113 12.77 19.19 -7.25
CA ALA A 113 13.09 19.96 -8.45
C ALA A 113 14.48 19.55 -8.97
N SER A 114 14.73 18.25 -9.01
CA SER A 114 16.04 17.71 -9.34
C SER A 114 16.40 17.93 -10.80
N VAL A 115 15.43 17.77 -11.70
CA VAL A 115 15.64 17.92 -13.16
C VAL A 115 16.21 19.30 -13.48
N ALA A 116 15.57 20.37 -13.00
CA ALA A 116 16.05 21.73 -13.24
C ALA A 116 17.45 21.95 -12.65
N LYS A 117 17.67 21.51 -11.40
CA LYS A 117 18.96 21.68 -10.71
C LYS A 117 20.11 20.93 -11.39
N LEU A 118 19.86 19.71 -11.89
CA LEU A 118 20.86 18.94 -12.65
C LEU A 118 21.21 19.63 -13.97
N MET A 119 20.20 20.10 -14.72
CA MET A 119 20.40 20.81 -15.99
C MET A 119 21.15 22.13 -15.82
N GLU A 120 20.88 22.90 -14.76
CA GLU A 120 21.61 24.14 -14.40
C GLU A 120 23.11 23.88 -14.17
N HIS A 121 23.49 22.67 -13.75
CA HIS A 121 24.87 22.25 -13.56
C HIS A 121 25.47 21.53 -14.77
N GLY A 122 24.81 21.60 -15.93
CA GLY A 122 25.30 21.04 -17.20
C GLY A 122 25.19 19.51 -17.32
N ILE A 123 24.39 18.88 -16.47
CA ILE A 123 24.11 17.44 -16.53
C ILE A 123 22.95 17.18 -17.49
N GLU A 124 23.12 16.25 -18.41
CA GLU A 124 22.04 15.81 -19.31
C GLU A 124 21.00 15.05 -18.52
N VAL A 125 19.72 15.40 -18.66
CA VAL A 125 18.61 14.71 -17.98
C VAL A 125 17.61 14.21 -19.00
N GLU A 126 17.23 12.94 -18.88
CA GLU A 126 16.19 12.30 -19.67
C GLU A 126 15.15 11.65 -18.76
N VAL A 127 13.86 11.93 -19.00
CA VAL A 127 12.74 11.32 -18.28
C VAL A 127 12.03 10.36 -19.22
N VAL A 128 11.95 9.08 -18.83
CA VAL A 128 11.38 8.01 -19.66
C VAL A 128 9.89 7.79 -19.40
N ASP A 129 9.40 8.13 -18.18
CA ASP A 129 8.03 7.88 -17.70
C ASP A 129 7.62 6.40 -17.82
N ASP A 130 8.38 5.53 -17.17
CA ASP A 130 8.17 4.09 -17.21
C ASP A 130 6.99 3.66 -16.34
N VAL A 131 6.03 2.95 -16.97
CA VAL A 131 4.80 2.48 -16.32
C VAL A 131 5.10 1.55 -15.14
N SER A 132 6.13 0.70 -15.24
CA SER A 132 6.49 -0.26 -14.18
C SER A 132 7.07 0.44 -12.95
N ALA A 133 7.86 1.52 -13.16
CA ALA A 133 8.37 2.36 -12.08
C ALA A 133 7.24 3.11 -11.35
N ASN A 134 6.28 3.64 -12.11
CA ASN A 134 5.09 4.30 -11.56
C ASN A 134 4.23 3.33 -10.73
N LEU A 135 4.00 2.12 -11.25
CA LEU A 135 3.24 1.08 -10.58
C LEU A 135 3.91 0.61 -9.28
N LEU A 136 5.22 0.43 -9.29
CA LEU A 136 5.99 0.02 -8.11
C LEU A 136 5.81 1.00 -6.95
N ASN A 137 5.69 2.30 -7.25
CA ASN A 137 5.57 3.37 -6.26
C ASN A 137 4.12 3.88 -6.05
N ASN A 138 3.10 3.13 -6.49
CA ASN A 138 1.70 3.57 -6.42
C ASN A 138 1.25 3.96 -5.00
N ARG A 139 1.66 3.21 -3.95
CA ARG A 139 1.40 3.58 -2.55
C ARG A 139 1.99 4.95 -2.21
N PHE A 140 3.27 5.16 -2.52
CA PHE A 140 3.96 6.42 -2.26
C PHE A 140 3.28 7.59 -2.99
N PHE A 141 2.93 7.41 -4.27
CA PHE A 141 2.23 8.42 -5.05
C PHE A 141 0.85 8.73 -4.48
N THR A 142 0.09 7.72 -4.06
CA THR A 142 -1.20 7.93 -3.38
C THR A 142 -1.02 8.77 -2.11
N ASN A 143 -0.06 8.43 -1.27
CA ASN A 143 0.19 9.17 -0.02
C ASN A 143 0.56 10.63 -0.29
N GLN A 144 1.41 10.89 -1.27
CA GLN A 144 1.88 12.26 -1.60
C GLN A 144 0.81 13.09 -2.32
N LEU A 145 0.18 12.54 -3.36
CA LEU A 145 -0.75 13.29 -4.22
C LEU A 145 -2.15 13.44 -3.61
N LYS A 146 -2.62 12.38 -2.92
CA LYS A 146 -3.98 12.33 -2.38
C LYS A 146 -4.03 12.63 -0.87
N ASN A 147 -2.87 12.80 -0.23
CA ASN A 147 -2.73 13.06 1.22
C ASN A 147 -3.57 12.09 2.08
N ARG A 148 -3.52 10.81 1.73
CA ARG A 148 -4.25 9.73 2.41
C ARG A 148 -3.50 8.41 2.36
N PRO A 149 -3.82 7.44 3.24
CA PRO A 149 -3.34 6.07 3.11
C PRO A 149 -3.70 5.46 1.76
N HIS A 150 -2.88 4.50 1.33
CA HIS A 150 -3.18 3.60 0.23
C HIS A 150 -4.07 2.47 0.75
N TYR A 151 -5.27 2.31 0.19
CA TYR A 151 -6.25 1.35 0.66
C TYR A 151 -6.36 0.15 -0.27
N ILE A 152 -6.17 -1.04 0.30
CA ILE A 152 -6.36 -2.33 -0.37
C ILE A 152 -7.68 -2.91 0.11
N LEU A 153 -8.58 -3.23 -0.81
CA LEU A 153 -9.76 -4.02 -0.51
C LEU A 153 -9.46 -5.52 -0.68
N LYS A 154 -9.75 -6.33 0.33
CA LYS A 154 -9.73 -7.78 0.21
C LYS A 154 -11.15 -8.32 0.27
N LEU A 155 -11.55 -9.03 -0.78
CA LEU A 155 -12.83 -9.70 -0.88
C LEU A 155 -12.65 -11.21 -1.10
N ALA A 156 -13.54 -12.01 -0.53
CA ALA A 156 -13.68 -13.42 -0.85
C ALA A 156 -15.16 -13.72 -1.09
N SER A 157 -15.50 -14.28 -2.24
CA SER A 157 -16.89 -14.56 -2.61
C SER A 157 -17.05 -15.88 -3.34
N THR A 158 -18.28 -16.36 -3.40
CA THR A 158 -18.72 -17.38 -4.36
C THR A 158 -18.66 -16.84 -5.79
N ILE A 159 -18.80 -17.71 -6.81
CA ILE A 159 -18.84 -17.30 -8.23
C ILE A 159 -20.00 -16.33 -8.50
N ASP A 160 -21.13 -16.52 -7.84
CA ASP A 160 -22.31 -15.63 -7.92
C ASP A 160 -22.22 -14.39 -6.99
N GLY A 161 -21.00 -14.07 -6.50
CA GLY A 161 -20.68 -12.82 -5.82
C GLY A 161 -21.25 -12.71 -4.40
N LYS A 162 -21.39 -13.80 -3.66
CA LYS A 162 -21.90 -13.81 -2.29
C LYS A 162 -20.78 -13.96 -1.27
N ILE A 163 -20.82 -13.17 -0.18
CA ILE A 163 -19.83 -13.18 0.91
C ILE A 163 -20.36 -13.79 2.21
N ALA A 164 -21.63 -14.09 2.29
CA ALA A 164 -22.28 -14.81 3.39
C ALA A 164 -23.64 -15.33 2.94
N ASP A 165 -24.19 -16.33 3.63
CA ASP A 165 -25.55 -16.81 3.43
C ASP A 165 -26.60 -15.80 3.98
N TYR A 166 -27.88 -16.13 3.87
CA TYR A 166 -29.00 -15.31 4.38
C TYR A 166 -28.95 -15.12 5.91
N ALA A 167 -28.36 -16.08 6.64
CA ALA A 167 -28.18 -16.01 8.10
C ALA A 167 -26.89 -15.27 8.48
N LYS A 168 -26.14 -14.73 7.48
CA LYS A 168 -24.88 -14.03 7.60
C LYS A 168 -23.69 -14.90 8.04
N ASN A 169 -23.75 -16.23 7.84
CA ASN A 169 -22.59 -17.08 8.03
C ASN A 169 -21.61 -16.89 6.86
N SER A 170 -20.40 -16.46 7.15
CA SER A 170 -19.32 -16.16 6.19
C SER A 170 -18.19 -17.21 6.17
N GLN A 171 -18.18 -18.13 7.13
CA GLN A 171 -17.08 -19.09 7.35
C GLN A 171 -17.47 -20.49 6.84
N TRP A 172 -16.75 -21.11 5.87
CA TRP A 172 -15.60 -20.54 5.13
C TRP A 172 -15.95 -20.54 3.63
N ILE A 173 -15.81 -19.39 2.96
CA ILE A 173 -16.04 -19.27 1.52
C ILE A 173 -14.77 -19.69 0.78
N SER A 174 -13.62 -19.08 1.09
CA SER A 174 -12.35 -19.35 0.42
C SER A 174 -11.56 -20.49 1.09
N SER A 175 -10.68 -21.12 0.32
CA SER A 175 -9.82 -22.22 0.73
C SER A 175 -8.85 -21.83 1.87
N VAL A 176 -8.28 -22.83 2.54
CA VAL A 176 -7.25 -22.63 3.55
C VAL A 176 -6.02 -21.94 2.95
N ALA A 177 -5.63 -22.34 1.73
CA ALA A 177 -4.50 -21.75 1.02
C ALA A 177 -4.70 -20.26 0.71
N SER A 178 -5.91 -19.86 0.27
CA SER A 178 -6.26 -18.46 0.05
C SER A 178 -6.23 -17.64 1.34
N ARG A 179 -6.73 -18.18 2.45
CA ARG A 179 -6.62 -17.51 3.75
C ARG A 179 -5.18 -17.37 4.21
N GLN A 180 -4.33 -18.39 3.99
CA GLN A 180 -2.89 -18.31 4.30
C GLN A 180 -2.20 -17.26 3.43
N PHE A 181 -2.53 -17.18 2.13
CA PHE A 181 -2.04 -16.13 1.25
C PHE A 181 -2.35 -14.72 1.79
N VAL A 182 -3.57 -14.51 2.31
CA VAL A 182 -3.94 -13.22 2.94
C VAL A 182 -3.06 -12.91 4.14
N HIS A 183 -2.74 -13.90 4.97
CA HIS A 183 -1.84 -13.70 6.11
C HIS A 183 -0.41 -13.36 5.68
N ASP A 184 0.15 -14.14 4.75
CA ASP A 184 1.57 -14.05 4.37
C ASP A 184 1.85 -12.85 3.45
N HIS A 185 0.90 -12.50 2.56
CA HIS A 185 1.14 -11.51 1.50
C HIS A 185 0.38 -10.20 1.66
N LEU A 186 -0.77 -10.19 2.33
CA LEU A 186 -1.55 -8.97 2.53
C LEU A 186 -1.37 -8.41 3.93
N ARG A 187 -1.78 -9.16 4.97
CA ARG A 187 -1.73 -8.67 6.36
C ARG A 187 -0.31 -8.37 6.85
N ALA A 188 0.67 -9.19 6.45
CA ALA A 188 2.07 -8.99 6.82
C ALA A 188 2.71 -7.74 6.16
N ASN A 189 2.08 -7.18 5.13
CA ASN A 189 2.63 -6.09 4.31
C ASN A 189 1.83 -4.78 4.39
N VAL A 190 1.07 -4.58 5.46
CA VAL A 190 0.31 -3.34 5.71
C VAL A 190 0.59 -2.79 7.10
N ASP A 191 0.30 -1.52 7.31
CA ASP A 191 0.47 -0.86 8.61
C ASP A 191 -0.69 -1.14 9.56
N ALA A 192 -1.90 -1.36 9.00
CA ALA A 192 -3.10 -1.71 9.75
C ALA A 192 -4.11 -2.49 8.91
N ILE A 193 -4.98 -3.23 9.61
CA ILE A 193 -6.17 -3.87 9.03
C ILE A 193 -7.39 -3.03 9.42
N MET A 194 -8.17 -2.58 8.44
CA MET A 194 -9.40 -1.85 8.66
C MET A 194 -10.62 -2.76 8.55
N THR A 195 -11.54 -2.61 9.48
CA THR A 195 -12.79 -3.39 9.49
C THR A 195 -13.95 -2.58 10.08
N SER A 196 -15.14 -3.17 10.18
CA SER A 196 -16.29 -2.59 10.88
C SER A 196 -16.60 -3.36 12.17
N TYR A 197 -17.21 -2.69 13.15
CA TYR A 197 -17.64 -3.36 14.37
C TYR A 197 -18.59 -4.52 14.10
N LYS A 198 -19.47 -4.40 13.08
CA LYS A 198 -20.40 -5.48 12.69
C LYS A 198 -19.67 -6.74 12.25
N THR A 199 -18.61 -6.61 11.45
CA THR A 199 -17.76 -7.72 11.03
C THR A 199 -17.09 -8.38 12.23
N LEU A 200 -16.57 -7.59 13.18
CA LEU A 200 -15.94 -8.13 14.37
C LEU A 200 -16.89 -8.94 15.25
N VAL A 201 -18.10 -8.44 15.46
CA VAL A 201 -19.12 -9.14 16.25
C VAL A 201 -19.60 -10.40 15.53
N GLN A 202 -19.84 -10.33 14.22
CA GLN A 202 -20.37 -11.45 13.44
C GLN A 202 -19.34 -12.58 13.29
N ASP A 203 -18.10 -12.25 12.95
CA ASP A 203 -17.07 -13.23 12.58
C ASP A 203 -16.19 -13.64 13.76
N GLN A 204 -16.32 -13.01 14.93
CA GLN A 204 -15.43 -13.20 16.10
C GLN A 204 -13.96 -13.07 15.70
N ALA A 205 -13.64 -12.11 14.83
CA ALA A 205 -12.34 -12.01 14.19
C ALA A 205 -11.25 -11.47 15.13
N SER A 206 -10.12 -12.16 15.21
CA SER A 206 -8.93 -11.69 15.95
C SER A 206 -8.09 -10.70 15.18
N LEU A 207 -8.15 -10.70 13.84
CA LEU A 207 -7.36 -9.87 12.92
C LEU A 207 -5.85 -9.87 13.25
N THR A 208 -5.33 -11.05 13.56
CA THR A 208 -3.90 -11.32 13.72
C THR A 208 -3.28 -11.75 12.40
N ILE A 209 -1.94 -11.75 12.35
CA ILE A 209 -1.14 -12.31 11.27
C ILE A 209 -0.67 -13.69 11.71
N ARG A 210 -0.95 -14.73 10.93
CA ARG A 210 -0.56 -16.11 11.20
C ARG A 210 0.30 -16.60 10.04
N ASN A 211 1.61 -16.55 10.22
CA ASN A 211 2.55 -16.95 9.18
C ASN A 211 2.56 -18.47 9.01
N THR A 212 2.98 -18.95 7.85
CA THR A 212 3.09 -20.38 7.51
C THR A 212 3.90 -21.19 8.56
N GLY A 213 4.83 -20.55 9.28
CA GLY A 213 5.58 -21.15 10.38
C GLY A 213 4.82 -21.29 11.72
N GLY A 214 3.51 -20.96 11.77
CA GLY A 214 2.67 -21.05 12.95
C GLY A 214 2.83 -19.90 13.97
N ALA A 215 3.71 -18.94 13.72
CA ALA A 215 3.85 -17.76 14.56
C ALA A 215 2.64 -16.84 14.41
N ILE A 216 2.11 -16.39 15.54
CA ILE A 216 1.02 -15.40 15.59
C ILE A 216 1.65 -14.05 15.90
N GLN A 217 1.41 -13.07 15.03
CA GLN A 217 1.83 -11.69 15.22
C GLN A 217 0.60 -10.80 15.36
N GLU A 218 0.71 -9.78 16.18
CA GLU A 218 -0.31 -8.76 16.30
C GLU A 218 -0.29 -7.85 15.06
N ALA A 219 -1.45 -7.29 14.71
CA ALA A 219 -1.57 -6.24 13.69
C ALA A 219 -2.28 -5.04 14.30
N ASN A 220 -1.92 -3.82 13.91
CA ASN A 220 -2.77 -2.67 14.22
C ASN A 220 -4.13 -2.84 13.53
N VAL A 221 -5.20 -2.46 14.20
CA VAL A 221 -6.55 -2.57 13.66
C VAL A 221 -7.27 -1.23 13.74
N ILE A 222 -7.94 -0.85 12.66
CA ILE A 222 -8.82 0.31 12.57
C ILE A 222 -10.25 -0.19 12.50
N VAL A 223 -11.07 0.18 13.48
CA VAL A 223 -12.45 -0.27 13.59
C VAL A 223 -13.39 0.90 13.32
N ILE A 224 -14.19 0.79 12.24
CA ILE A 224 -15.26 1.75 11.98
C ILE A 224 -16.44 1.42 12.89
N ASP A 225 -16.64 2.22 13.90
CA ASP A 225 -17.70 2.08 14.91
C ASP A 225 -18.26 3.45 15.28
N LYS A 226 -19.22 3.93 14.49
CA LYS A 226 -19.78 5.27 14.56
C LYS A 226 -20.18 5.68 15.99
N ASN A 227 -20.78 4.74 16.73
CA ASN A 227 -21.38 5.00 18.04
C ASN A 227 -20.59 4.34 19.18
N LEU A 228 -19.41 3.77 18.91
CA LEU A 228 -18.59 3.01 19.87
C LEU A 228 -19.35 1.81 20.49
N GLU A 229 -20.19 1.15 19.70
CA GLU A 229 -21.04 0.04 20.15
C GLU A 229 -20.25 -1.12 20.72
N LEU A 230 -19.02 -1.37 20.25
CA LEU A 230 -18.14 -2.41 20.79
C LEU A 230 -17.77 -2.13 22.25
N LEU A 231 -17.57 -0.87 22.60
CA LEU A 231 -17.19 -0.46 23.95
C LEU A 231 -18.40 -0.35 24.87
N GLU A 232 -19.51 0.26 24.39
CA GLU A 232 -20.73 0.45 25.18
C GLU A 232 -21.41 -0.87 25.54
N LYS A 233 -21.35 -1.87 24.64
CA LYS A 233 -21.96 -3.18 24.85
C LYS A 233 -21.01 -4.19 25.54
N GLN A 234 -19.87 -3.74 26.03
CA GLN A 234 -18.88 -4.56 26.76
C GLN A 234 -18.41 -5.80 25.98
N TYR A 235 -18.13 -5.62 24.67
CA TYR A 235 -17.58 -6.67 23.83
C TYR A 235 -16.07 -6.92 24.04
N GLU A 236 -15.53 -6.60 25.23
CA GLU A 236 -14.11 -6.77 25.55
C GLU A 236 -13.65 -8.25 25.51
N SER A 237 -14.59 -9.18 25.59
CA SER A 237 -14.32 -10.61 25.41
C SER A 237 -14.05 -11.04 23.96
N LEU A 238 -14.26 -10.14 22.98
CA LEU A 238 -13.98 -10.49 21.58
C LEU A 238 -12.49 -10.77 21.35
N PRO A 239 -12.16 -11.74 20.49
CA PRO A 239 -10.77 -12.12 20.21
C PRO A 239 -9.88 -10.97 19.73
N ILE A 240 -10.45 -9.89 19.19
CA ILE A 240 -9.69 -8.72 18.75
C ILE A 240 -8.93 -8.03 19.90
N PHE A 241 -9.43 -8.11 21.14
CA PHE A 241 -8.79 -7.51 22.29
C PHE A 241 -7.69 -8.38 22.91
N TYR A 242 -7.54 -9.65 22.48
CA TYR A 242 -6.59 -10.61 23.02
C TYR A 242 -5.72 -11.28 21.95
N PRO A 243 -4.43 -11.50 22.20
CA PRO A 243 -3.56 -10.75 23.10
C PRO A 243 -2.94 -9.56 22.35
N ARG A 244 -3.13 -8.33 22.81
CA ARG A 244 -2.52 -7.13 22.22
C ARG A 244 -1.70 -6.39 23.27
N SER A 245 -0.39 -6.51 23.16
CA SER A 245 0.56 -5.87 24.06
C SER A 245 1.32 -4.69 23.43
N VAL A 246 1.46 -4.70 22.10
CA VAL A 246 2.27 -3.73 21.36
C VAL A 246 1.45 -2.97 20.32
N THR A 247 0.48 -3.62 19.69
CA THR A 247 -0.33 -3.03 18.62
C THR A 247 -1.55 -2.28 19.17
N LYS A 248 -2.09 -1.37 18.35
CA LYS A 248 -3.21 -0.52 18.71
C LYS A 248 -4.51 -0.94 18.00
N ILE A 249 -5.62 -0.78 18.72
CA ILE A 249 -6.96 -0.74 18.13
C ILE A 249 -7.38 0.72 18.06
N ILE A 250 -7.67 1.22 16.87
CA ILE A 250 -8.12 2.59 16.65
C ILE A 250 -9.59 2.57 16.25
N PHE A 251 -10.43 3.13 17.09
CA PHE A 251 -11.84 3.33 16.77
C PHE A 251 -12.02 4.60 15.96
N ILE A 252 -12.83 4.52 14.89
CA ILE A 252 -13.31 5.68 14.16
C ILE A 252 -14.77 5.90 14.53
N ALA A 253 -15.04 6.98 15.26
CA ALA A 253 -16.35 7.30 15.81
C ALA A 253 -16.83 8.68 15.38
N ALA A 254 -18.16 8.93 15.51
CA ALA A 254 -18.75 10.23 15.22
C ALA A 254 -18.54 11.24 16.39
N ASN A 255 -18.44 10.73 17.60
CA ASN A 255 -18.32 11.52 18.82
C ASN A 255 -17.19 10.98 19.71
N PRO A 256 -16.61 11.80 20.57
CA PRO A 256 -15.66 11.34 21.58
C PRO A 256 -16.27 10.26 22.48
N PRO A 257 -15.46 9.29 22.95
CA PRO A 257 -15.93 8.27 23.87
C PRO A 257 -16.38 8.90 25.20
N SER A 258 -17.51 8.42 25.73
CA SER A 258 -18.03 8.80 27.04
C SER A 258 -17.43 7.99 28.20
N ILE A 259 -16.67 6.93 27.84
CA ILE A 259 -16.03 5.99 28.78
C ILE A 259 -14.51 6.03 28.61
N GLN A 260 -13.81 5.57 29.61
CA GLN A 260 -12.37 5.36 29.50
C GLN A 260 -12.08 4.27 28.48
N LEU A 261 -11.20 4.56 27.52
CA LEU A 261 -10.79 3.58 26.52
C LEU A 261 -9.95 2.48 27.17
N PRO A 262 -10.11 1.21 26.74
CA PRO A 262 -9.22 0.12 27.12
C PRO A 262 -7.75 0.41 26.78
N GLU A 263 -6.84 -0.26 27.47
CA GLU A 263 -5.41 -0.18 27.15
C GLU A 263 -5.13 -0.53 25.69
N ASN A 264 -4.12 0.09 25.08
CA ASN A 264 -3.77 -0.05 23.68
C ASN A 264 -4.88 0.30 22.68
N THR A 265 -5.87 1.08 23.10
CA THR A 265 -6.90 1.61 22.21
C THR A 265 -6.81 3.12 22.06
N ALA A 266 -7.28 3.64 20.93
CA ALA A 266 -7.39 5.07 20.65
C ALA A 266 -8.67 5.34 19.87
N CYS A 267 -9.13 6.60 19.87
CA CYS A 267 -10.29 7.02 19.08
C CYS A 267 -9.92 8.21 18.20
N ILE A 268 -10.32 8.14 16.95
CA ILE A 268 -10.27 9.24 15.97
C ILE A 268 -11.71 9.64 15.66
N ILE A 269 -12.00 10.94 15.73
CA ILE A 269 -13.31 11.43 15.35
C ILE A 269 -13.36 11.64 13.85
N GLY A 270 -14.29 10.95 13.20
CA GLY A 270 -14.56 11.04 11.78
C GLY A 270 -15.94 11.62 11.50
N THR A 271 -16.13 12.15 10.31
CA THR A 271 -17.43 12.60 9.81
C THR A 271 -18.18 11.42 9.23
N PHE A 272 -19.45 11.29 9.55
CA PHE A 272 -20.35 10.28 9.02
C PHE A 272 -21.55 10.92 8.31
N ASN A 273 -21.92 10.35 7.18
CA ASN A 273 -23.13 10.68 6.44
C ASN A 273 -24.07 9.47 6.32
N GLU A 274 -25.07 9.52 5.44
CA GLU A 274 -26.01 8.42 5.20
C GLU A 274 -25.34 7.17 4.60
N GLN A 275 -24.21 7.35 3.90
CA GLN A 275 -23.44 6.26 3.27
C GLN A 275 -22.36 5.67 4.19
N GLY A 276 -22.21 6.20 5.40
CA GLY A 276 -21.23 5.78 6.39
C GLY A 276 -20.13 6.80 6.63
N LEU A 277 -18.91 6.33 6.89
CA LEU A 277 -17.73 7.16 7.13
C LEU A 277 -17.33 7.95 5.87
N VAL A 278 -17.09 9.26 6.04
CA VAL A 278 -16.43 10.11 5.03
C VAL A 278 -14.92 9.94 5.19
N PHE A 279 -14.29 9.13 4.34
CA PHE A 279 -12.88 8.73 4.50
C PHE A 279 -11.90 9.89 4.48
N SER A 280 -12.17 10.96 3.73
CA SER A 280 -11.32 12.16 3.73
C SER A 280 -11.22 12.84 5.10
N SER A 281 -12.22 12.65 5.98
CA SER A 281 -12.23 13.26 7.30
C SER A 281 -11.18 12.70 8.27
N ILE A 282 -10.66 11.50 8.00
CA ILE A 282 -9.68 10.82 8.85
C ILE A 282 -8.32 10.62 8.16
N ALA A 283 -8.25 10.91 6.87
CA ALA A 283 -7.11 10.54 6.01
C ALA A 283 -5.78 11.10 6.50
N ALA A 284 -5.70 12.41 6.71
CA ALA A 284 -4.48 13.07 7.19
C ALA A 284 -4.06 12.56 8.57
N LYS A 285 -5.04 12.33 9.46
CA LYS A 285 -4.76 11.81 10.81
C LYS A 285 -4.18 10.41 10.80
N LEU A 286 -4.63 9.54 9.90
CA LEU A 286 -4.06 8.21 9.72
C LEU A 286 -2.61 8.29 9.22
N LEU A 287 -2.29 9.18 8.26
CA LEU A 287 -0.91 9.40 7.81
C LEU A 287 -0.01 9.93 8.92
N GLU A 288 -0.46 10.90 9.73
CA GLU A 288 0.28 11.42 10.88
C GLU A 288 0.62 10.32 11.91
N LEU A 289 -0.25 9.33 12.06
CA LEU A 289 -0.05 8.17 12.93
C LEU A 289 0.84 7.10 12.29
N GLY A 290 1.30 7.28 11.06
CA GLY A 290 2.18 6.35 10.35
C GLY A 290 1.46 5.23 9.61
N TYR A 291 0.15 5.34 9.37
CA TYR A 291 -0.61 4.37 8.58
C TYR A 291 -0.62 4.77 7.11
N TYR A 292 0.36 4.31 6.36
CA TYR A 292 0.56 4.63 4.93
C TYR A 292 -0.14 3.65 4.00
N LYS A 293 -0.32 2.39 4.44
CA LYS A 293 -0.92 1.30 3.68
C LYS A 293 -1.88 0.50 4.57
N ILE A 294 -3.14 0.41 4.18
CA ILE A 294 -4.20 -0.19 4.98
C ILE A 294 -4.93 -1.26 4.18
N LEU A 295 -5.03 -2.46 4.74
CA LEU A 295 -5.85 -3.55 4.22
C LEU A 295 -7.26 -3.45 4.79
N THR A 296 -8.29 -3.42 3.94
CA THR A 296 -9.68 -3.47 4.39
C THR A 296 -10.23 -4.89 4.26
N GLU A 297 -10.58 -5.47 5.39
CA GLU A 297 -11.29 -6.74 5.50
C GLU A 297 -12.64 -6.49 6.18
N ALA A 298 -13.69 -6.31 5.40
CA ALA A 298 -15.00 -5.90 5.89
C ALA A 298 -16.14 -6.45 5.02
N GLY A 299 -17.35 -6.24 5.48
CA GLY A 299 -18.55 -6.62 4.73
C GLY A 299 -18.86 -5.66 3.57
N SER A 300 -19.91 -6.00 2.83
CA SER A 300 -20.37 -5.32 1.61
C SER A 300 -20.48 -3.79 1.77
N GLN A 301 -21.07 -3.33 2.86
CA GLN A 301 -21.39 -1.91 3.05
C GLN A 301 -20.13 -1.03 3.11
N LEU A 302 -19.10 -1.42 3.88
CA LEU A 302 -17.88 -0.64 4.01
C LEU A 302 -17.09 -0.64 2.70
N ASN A 303 -16.94 -1.81 2.07
CA ASN A 303 -16.25 -1.93 0.79
C ASN A 303 -16.92 -1.09 -0.30
N SER A 304 -18.25 -1.15 -0.38
CA SER A 304 -19.01 -0.36 -1.36
C SER A 304 -18.91 1.14 -1.12
N SER A 305 -18.93 1.58 0.16
CA SER A 305 -18.73 2.99 0.52
C SER A 305 -17.33 3.49 0.11
N MET A 306 -16.29 2.67 0.28
CA MET A 306 -14.93 3.02 -0.15
C MET A 306 -14.82 3.17 -1.67
N ILE A 307 -15.43 2.26 -2.41
CA ILE A 307 -15.46 2.32 -3.89
C ILE A 307 -16.21 3.58 -4.35
N GLN A 308 -17.38 3.86 -3.77
CA GLN A 308 -18.19 5.03 -4.15
C GLN A 308 -17.49 6.36 -3.87
N GLN A 309 -16.67 6.44 -2.81
CA GLN A 309 -15.91 7.62 -2.45
C GLN A 309 -14.54 7.70 -3.18
N ASN A 310 -14.24 6.80 -4.12
CA ASN A 310 -12.96 6.70 -4.84
C ASN A 310 -11.75 6.66 -3.88
N THR A 311 -11.90 5.95 -2.76
CA THR A 311 -10.83 5.81 -1.77
C THR A 311 -10.06 4.51 -1.89
N ALA A 312 -10.63 3.48 -2.51
CA ALA A 312 -9.94 2.23 -2.78
C ALA A 312 -8.89 2.41 -3.90
N ASP A 313 -7.71 1.81 -3.73
CA ASP A 313 -6.62 1.85 -4.71
C ASP A 313 -6.40 0.47 -5.35
N GLU A 314 -6.50 -0.61 -4.57
CA GLU A 314 -6.34 -1.99 -5.06
C GLU A 314 -7.46 -2.90 -4.55
N LEU A 315 -7.77 -3.93 -5.33
CA LEU A 315 -8.72 -4.98 -4.99
C LEU A 315 -8.07 -6.35 -5.17
N TYR A 316 -7.99 -7.12 -4.08
CA TYR A 316 -7.67 -8.53 -4.07
C TYR A 316 -8.97 -9.32 -3.91
N TRP A 317 -9.44 -9.92 -4.98
CA TRP A 317 -10.69 -10.67 -5.01
C TRP A 317 -10.44 -12.16 -5.17
N PHE A 318 -10.76 -12.93 -4.13
CA PHE A 318 -10.71 -14.39 -4.11
C PHE A 318 -12.08 -14.94 -4.48
N ILE A 319 -12.17 -15.70 -5.55
CA ILE A 319 -13.39 -16.34 -6.05
C ILE A 319 -13.31 -17.82 -5.77
N ALA A 320 -14.14 -18.29 -4.85
CA ALA A 320 -14.26 -19.71 -4.54
C ALA A 320 -15.12 -20.43 -5.58
N PRO A 321 -14.83 -21.70 -5.94
CA PRO A 321 -15.57 -22.48 -6.92
C PRO A 321 -16.90 -23.01 -6.32
N SER A 322 -17.74 -22.10 -5.84
CA SER A 322 -19.05 -22.40 -5.22
C SER A 322 -20.10 -21.38 -5.64
N ILE A 323 -21.36 -21.75 -5.51
CA ILE A 323 -22.52 -20.92 -5.84
C ILE A 323 -23.55 -21.07 -4.71
N LEU A 324 -24.02 -19.97 -4.15
CA LEU A 324 -25.10 -19.97 -3.17
C LEU A 324 -26.49 -19.96 -3.82
N ASN A 325 -26.62 -19.29 -4.97
CA ASN A 325 -27.85 -19.15 -5.72
C ASN A 325 -29.06 -18.69 -4.86
N ASP A 326 -28.82 -17.78 -3.92
CA ASP A 326 -29.83 -17.23 -3.03
C ASP A 326 -29.84 -15.68 -3.13
N LEU A 327 -30.99 -15.11 -3.43
CA LEU A 327 -31.16 -13.66 -3.52
C LEU A 327 -30.99 -12.96 -2.18
N ASN A 328 -31.31 -13.65 -1.06
CA ASN A 328 -31.17 -13.10 0.29
C ASN A 328 -29.75 -13.23 0.86
N ALA A 329 -28.88 -13.99 0.19
CA ALA A 329 -27.47 -14.08 0.56
C ALA A 329 -26.78 -12.73 0.39
N VAL A 330 -25.84 -12.44 1.29
CA VAL A 330 -25.14 -11.13 1.34
C VAL A 330 -24.26 -10.96 0.10
N PRO A 331 -24.51 -9.93 -0.73
CA PRO A 331 -23.66 -9.67 -1.90
C PRO A 331 -22.30 -9.11 -1.47
N MET A 332 -21.27 -9.33 -2.28
CA MET A 332 -19.93 -8.82 -2.01
C MET A 332 -19.84 -7.29 -2.04
N LEU A 333 -20.65 -6.66 -2.88
CA LEU A 333 -20.78 -5.22 -3.04
C LEU A 333 -22.25 -4.85 -3.27
N GLY A 334 -22.62 -3.64 -2.93
CA GLY A 334 -23.93 -3.06 -3.20
C GLY A 334 -24.29 -2.01 -2.17
N LEU A 335 -24.66 -0.83 -2.67
CA LEU A 335 -25.34 0.22 -1.92
C LEU A 335 -26.70 0.42 -2.59
N ASP A 336 -27.62 1.02 -1.85
CA ASP A 336 -28.91 1.42 -2.41
C ASP A 336 -28.75 2.69 -3.28
N THR A 337 -27.99 2.52 -4.38
CA THR A 337 -27.70 3.56 -5.36
C THR A 337 -27.98 3.05 -6.77
N LYS A 338 -28.59 3.91 -7.61
CA LYS A 338 -28.82 3.61 -9.02
C LYS A 338 -27.67 4.14 -9.84
N ILE A 339 -26.86 3.25 -10.43
CA ILE A 339 -25.72 3.59 -11.28
C ILE A 339 -25.98 3.08 -12.70
N THR A 340 -25.77 3.92 -13.70
CA THR A 340 -25.84 3.56 -15.12
C THR A 340 -24.48 3.01 -15.61
N LEU A 341 -24.48 2.23 -16.69
CA LEU A 341 -23.27 1.57 -17.20
C LEU A 341 -22.13 2.54 -17.56
N ASP A 342 -22.45 3.75 -17.97
CA ASP A 342 -21.46 4.79 -18.26
C ASP A 342 -20.75 5.32 -17.03
N LYS A 343 -21.35 5.15 -15.84
CA LYS A 343 -20.77 5.52 -14.52
C LYS A 343 -20.15 4.36 -13.78
N LYS A 344 -19.99 3.20 -14.42
CA LYS A 344 -19.34 2.05 -13.81
C LYS A 344 -17.90 2.37 -13.41
N VAL A 345 -17.45 1.85 -12.28
CA VAL A 345 -16.05 1.94 -11.85
C VAL A 345 -15.19 1.07 -12.75
N GLN A 346 -14.11 1.63 -13.28
CA GLN A 346 -13.15 0.92 -14.12
C GLN A 346 -12.00 0.39 -13.28
N LEU A 347 -11.57 -0.82 -13.61
CA LEU A 347 -10.45 -1.49 -12.95
C LEU A 347 -9.44 -1.96 -14.01
N SER A 348 -8.15 -1.89 -13.67
CA SER A 348 -7.07 -2.48 -14.46
C SER A 348 -6.61 -3.77 -13.80
N LEU A 349 -6.63 -4.89 -14.53
CA LEU A 349 -6.14 -6.17 -14.05
C LEU A 349 -4.61 -6.12 -13.93
N ILE A 350 -4.08 -6.46 -12.75
CA ILE A 350 -2.65 -6.54 -12.47
C ILE A 350 -2.18 -8.00 -12.55
N GLU A 351 -2.90 -8.91 -11.89
CA GLU A 351 -2.52 -10.32 -11.80
C GLU A 351 -3.75 -11.23 -11.70
N THR A 352 -3.62 -12.41 -12.26
CA THR A 352 -4.54 -13.54 -12.03
C THR A 352 -3.74 -14.73 -11.52
N LYS A 353 -4.17 -15.34 -10.43
CA LYS A 353 -3.48 -16.48 -9.82
C LYS A 353 -4.46 -17.54 -9.34
N LEU A 354 -4.15 -18.82 -9.60
CA LEU A 354 -4.85 -19.94 -9.00
C LEU A 354 -4.20 -20.25 -7.63
N ILE A 355 -5.01 -20.31 -6.58
CA ILE A 355 -4.58 -20.65 -5.22
C ILE A 355 -5.45 -21.81 -4.73
N ASP A 356 -4.90 -23.02 -4.75
CA ASP A 356 -5.69 -24.26 -4.61
C ASP A 356 -6.80 -24.30 -5.69
N GLN A 357 -8.06 -24.21 -5.30
CA GLN A 357 -9.20 -24.17 -6.24
C GLN A 357 -9.79 -22.76 -6.40
N ASP A 358 -9.33 -21.79 -5.62
CA ASP A 358 -9.79 -20.40 -5.70
C ASP A 358 -9.03 -19.63 -6.78
N VAL A 359 -9.70 -18.71 -7.44
CA VAL A 359 -9.09 -17.75 -8.36
C VAL A 359 -8.89 -16.43 -7.63
N LEU A 360 -7.63 -15.99 -7.54
CA LEU A 360 -7.31 -14.63 -7.12
C LEU A 360 -7.25 -13.72 -8.34
N LEU A 361 -8.01 -12.64 -8.30
CA LEU A 361 -7.92 -11.51 -9.22
C LEU A 361 -7.40 -10.29 -8.45
N HIS A 362 -6.27 -9.75 -8.89
CA HIS A 362 -5.71 -8.51 -8.35
C HIS A 362 -5.94 -7.38 -9.34
N TYR A 363 -6.65 -6.35 -8.90
CA TYR A 363 -6.98 -5.18 -9.69
C TYR A 363 -6.50 -3.89 -9.04
N ARG A 364 -6.32 -2.86 -9.87
CA ARG A 364 -6.18 -1.47 -9.46
C ARG A 364 -7.41 -0.69 -9.90
N PHE A 365 -7.87 0.22 -9.05
CA PHE A 365 -8.86 1.24 -9.39
C PHE A 365 -8.20 2.33 -10.25
N ASN A 366 -8.87 2.73 -11.34
CA ASN A 366 -8.38 3.74 -12.28
C ASN A 366 -8.74 5.16 -11.83
#